data_6a92d1e6935cdc2690f8d3efb4770259
#
_entry.id   6a92d1e6935cdc2690f8d3efb4770259
#
_cell.length_a   1.000
_cell.length_b   1.000
_cell.length_c   1.000
_cell.angle_alpha   90.00
_cell.angle_beta   90.00
_cell.angle_gamma   90.00
#
_symmetry.space_group_name_H-M   'P 1'
#
loop_
_entity.id
_entity.type
_entity.pdbx_description
1 polymer ?
#
loop_
_entity_poly.entity_id
_entity_poly.type
_entity_poly.pdbx_seq_one_letter_code
_entity_poly.pdbx_strand_id
1 'polypeptide(L)'
;EAIGKFPKRVKPLSLYPELDTKNKMMTYEEINKVIESLKLAIFYPSDYVYSRKEEEYSAKFDTKVKEGAGVLTQKDREKSLVQMMKINYLKRMESSINSFTLSLNRLIEKHENVIDKIENYIDNKDEYKEKFEKQKNKEFSPQIQLFDNTEEDEGEDIEDIIDDLVVGGKLKYNLLEMKASDWLKDLRNDKKHLEKLHNEAQKIDSERDQKLQQLLGISNEKTENPFNGENKKALVFTAYYHTAK
;
A
#
# COMPACT_ATOMS: atom_id res chain seq x y z
N GLU A 1 29.40 27.40 -32.31
CA GLU A 1 28.87 26.43 -33.32
C GLU A 1 28.96 24.96 -32.87
N ALA A 2 29.50 24.67 -31.70
CA ALA A 2 29.56 23.29 -31.19
C ALA A 2 28.24 22.74 -30.63
N ILE A 3 27.25 23.59 -30.39
CA ILE A 3 25.93 23.23 -29.91
C ILE A 3 24.94 23.49 -31.06
N GLY A 4 24.44 22.43 -31.67
CA GLY A 4 23.41 22.52 -32.74
C GLY A 4 22.17 23.33 -32.32
N LYS A 5 21.27 23.60 -33.26
CA LYS A 5 19.99 24.27 -32.95
C LYS A 5 19.19 23.46 -31.91
N PHE A 6 18.66 24.13 -30.89
CA PHE A 6 17.75 23.51 -29.96
C PHE A 6 16.51 22.93 -30.70
N PRO A 7 15.99 21.76 -30.29
CA PRO A 7 14.82 21.19 -30.91
C PRO A 7 13.60 22.11 -30.74
N LYS A 8 12.72 22.11 -31.73
CA LYS A 8 11.46 22.88 -31.65
C LYS A 8 10.58 22.34 -30.54
N ARG A 9 10.15 23.20 -29.63
CA ARG A 9 9.18 22.84 -28.60
C ARG A 9 7.78 22.74 -29.18
N VAL A 10 7.11 21.65 -28.94
CA VAL A 10 5.70 21.47 -29.28
C VAL A 10 4.87 21.70 -28.00
N LYS A 11 3.64 22.20 -28.14
CA LYS A 11 2.73 22.39 -27.01
C LYS A 11 2.45 21.04 -26.34
N PRO A 12 2.55 20.94 -25.00
CA PRO A 12 2.18 19.73 -24.30
C PRO A 12 0.73 19.34 -24.55
N LEU A 13 0.48 18.06 -24.75
CA LEU A 13 -0.83 17.48 -24.87
C LEU A 13 -1.14 16.67 -23.62
N SER A 14 -2.23 16.99 -22.92
CA SER A 14 -2.71 16.21 -21.77
C SER A 14 -3.76 15.22 -22.26
N LEU A 15 -3.59 13.95 -21.93
CA LEU A 15 -4.51 12.88 -22.30
C LEU A 15 -5.04 12.23 -21.02
N TYR A 16 -6.31 11.89 -21.02
CA TYR A 16 -7.02 11.32 -19.87
C TYR A 16 -7.72 10.03 -20.29
N PRO A 17 -6.95 8.94 -20.50
CA PRO A 17 -7.53 7.66 -20.88
C PRO A 17 -8.39 7.09 -19.75
N GLU A 18 -9.46 6.40 -20.13
CA GLU A 18 -10.22 5.56 -19.21
C GLU A 18 -9.35 4.35 -18.76
N LEU A 19 -9.84 3.57 -17.81
CA LEU A 19 -9.09 2.41 -17.30
C LEU A 19 -9.15 1.21 -18.25
N ASP A 20 -10.27 1.02 -18.93
CA ASP A 20 -10.59 -0.15 -19.75
C ASP A 20 -11.14 0.24 -21.12
N THR A 21 -10.51 -0.22 -22.19
CA THR A 21 -10.99 0.02 -23.59
C THR A 21 -12.42 -0.46 -23.83
N LYS A 22 -12.89 -1.47 -23.06
CA LYS A 22 -14.24 -2.04 -23.16
C LYS A 22 -15.25 -1.43 -22.19
N ASN A 23 -14.82 -0.55 -21.31
CA ASN A 23 -15.64 0.06 -20.24
C ASN A 23 -16.43 -0.98 -19.41
N LYS A 24 -15.83 -2.14 -19.12
CA LYS A 24 -16.44 -3.23 -18.35
C LYS A 24 -15.86 -3.36 -16.94
N MET A 25 -14.77 -2.67 -16.66
CA MET A 25 -14.21 -2.56 -15.30
C MET A 25 -15.02 -1.57 -14.47
N MET A 26 -14.93 -1.66 -13.16
CA MET A 26 -15.43 -0.62 -12.27
C MET A 26 -14.87 0.74 -12.67
N THR A 27 -15.70 1.77 -12.56
CA THR A 27 -15.26 3.16 -12.81
C THR A 27 -14.29 3.63 -11.74
N TYR A 28 -13.56 4.70 -12.02
CA TYR A 28 -12.67 5.34 -11.04
C TYR A 28 -13.42 5.69 -9.74
N GLU A 29 -14.62 6.25 -9.84
CA GLU A 29 -15.44 6.62 -8.68
C GLU A 29 -15.88 5.41 -7.86
N GLU A 30 -16.20 4.30 -8.50
CA GLU A 30 -16.56 3.06 -7.80
C GLU A 30 -15.36 2.47 -7.07
N ILE A 31 -14.19 2.44 -7.70
CA ILE A 31 -12.94 1.98 -7.08
C ILE A 31 -12.57 2.89 -5.91
N ASN A 32 -12.66 4.21 -6.10
CA ASN A 32 -12.38 5.18 -5.03
C ASN A 32 -13.30 4.96 -3.84
N LYS A 33 -14.60 4.76 -4.04
CA LYS A 33 -15.55 4.45 -2.96
C LYS A 33 -15.18 3.18 -2.20
N VAL A 34 -14.73 2.14 -2.91
CA VAL A 34 -14.28 0.91 -2.23
C VAL A 34 -13.02 1.18 -1.43
N ILE A 35 -12.02 1.86 -1.99
CA ILE A 35 -10.77 2.21 -1.28
C ILE A 35 -11.06 3.10 -0.06
N GLU A 36 -11.94 4.08 -0.18
CA GLU A 36 -12.33 4.92 0.94
C GLU A 36 -13.02 4.13 2.06
N SER A 37 -13.80 3.11 1.72
CA SER A 37 -14.50 2.25 2.69
C SER A 37 -13.58 1.30 3.46
N LEU A 38 -12.36 1.04 2.96
CA LEU A 38 -11.37 0.21 3.65
C LEU A 38 -10.97 0.84 4.98
N LYS A 39 -10.95 0.05 6.04
CA LYS A 39 -10.33 0.46 7.31
C LYS A 39 -8.82 0.44 7.22
N LEU A 40 -8.27 -0.46 6.40
CA LEU A 40 -6.86 -0.81 6.34
C LEU A 40 -6.32 -1.14 7.75
N ALA A 41 -7.08 -2.00 8.43
CA ALA A 41 -6.85 -2.38 9.82
C ALA A 41 -5.45 -2.97 10.08
N ILE A 42 -4.80 -3.46 9.04
CA ILE A 42 -3.41 -3.93 9.09
C ILE A 42 -2.42 -2.80 9.39
N PHE A 43 -2.70 -1.57 8.98
CA PHE A 43 -1.86 -0.39 9.24
C PHE A 43 -2.28 0.41 10.47
N TYR A 44 -3.33 -0.04 11.19
CA TYR A 44 -3.86 0.67 12.35
C TYR A 44 -4.12 -0.27 13.55
N PRO A 45 -3.13 -1.08 13.96
CA PRO A 45 -3.27 -2.04 15.06
C PRO A 45 -3.47 -1.37 16.43
N SER A 46 -2.99 -0.15 16.63
CA SER A 46 -3.15 0.57 17.91
C SER A 46 -4.61 0.79 18.31
N ASP A 47 -5.56 0.80 17.37
CA ASP A 47 -7.00 0.94 17.66
C ASP A 47 -7.59 -0.29 18.35
N TYR A 48 -6.92 -1.43 18.20
CA TYR A 48 -7.34 -2.70 18.79
C TYR A 48 -6.65 -3.03 20.11
N VAL A 49 -5.77 -2.18 20.62
CA VAL A 49 -5.20 -2.31 21.97
C VAL A 49 -6.28 -2.08 23.01
N TYR A 50 -6.30 -2.89 24.09
CA TYR A 50 -7.23 -2.66 25.19
C TYR A 50 -6.94 -1.32 25.89
N SER A 51 -7.98 -0.55 26.24
CA SER A 51 -7.85 0.77 26.84
C SER A 51 -6.96 0.78 28.10
N ARG A 52 -6.98 -0.31 28.90
CA ARG A 52 -6.11 -0.48 30.05
C ARG A 52 -4.62 -0.54 29.73
N LYS A 53 -4.26 -0.73 28.45
CA LYS A 53 -2.88 -0.85 27.96
C LYS A 53 -2.46 0.34 27.10
N GLU A 54 -3.38 1.24 26.74
CA GLU A 54 -3.07 2.38 25.87
C GLU A 54 -1.95 3.26 26.43
N GLU A 55 -1.94 3.54 27.75
CA GLU A 55 -0.89 4.34 28.38
C GLU A 55 0.51 3.66 28.27
N GLU A 56 0.57 2.33 28.43
CA GLU A 56 1.82 1.58 28.31
C GLU A 56 2.34 1.64 26.87
N TYR A 57 1.47 1.48 25.88
CA TYR A 57 1.83 1.57 24.47
C TYR A 57 2.19 3.01 24.06
N SER A 58 1.48 4.02 24.56
CA SER A 58 1.83 5.43 24.35
C SER A 58 3.21 5.76 24.92
N ALA A 59 3.49 5.34 26.15
CA ALA A 59 4.80 5.57 26.76
C ALA A 59 5.95 4.90 25.97
N LYS A 60 5.64 3.79 25.29
CA LYS A 60 6.62 2.99 24.54
C LYS A 60 6.84 3.51 23.12
N PHE A 61 5.80 4.01 22.46
CA PHE A 61 5.80 4.30 21.03
C PHE A 61 5.60 5.77 20.68
N ASP A 62 5.03 6.60 21.59
CA ASP A 62 4.82 8.01 21.30
C ASP A 62 6.13 8.79 21.28
N THR A 63 6.25 9.74 20.36
CA THR A 63 7.45 10.54 20.19
C THR A 63 7.16 12.00 20.57
N LYS A 64 7.97 12.55 21.49
CA LYS A 64 7.94 13.99 21.78
C LYS A 64 8.57 14.75 20.64
N VAL A 65 7.80 15.66 20.06
CA VAL A 65 8.31 16.56 19.03
C VAL A 65 9.20 17.63 19.69
N LYS A 66 10.38 17.86 19.12
CA LYS A 66 11.29 18.90 19.61
C LYS A 66 10.59 20.28 19.57
N GLU A 67 10.91 21.14 20.55
CA GLU A 67 10.48 22.55 20.62
C GLU A 67 9.01 22.82 21.00
N GLY A 68 8.40 21.97 21.81
CA GLY A 68 7.08 22.29 22.42
C GLY A 68 5.87 22.15 21.47
N ALA A 69 6.06 21.59 20.28
CA ALA A 69 5.00 21.42 19.27
C ALA A 69 4.01 20.26 19.58
N GLY A 70 4.12 19.60 20.74
CA GLY A 70 3.21 18.54 21.13
C GLY A 70 3.81 17.14 21.11
N VAL A 71 2.96 16.12 21.27
CA VAL A 71 3.31 14.71 21.20
C VAL A 71 2.71 14.14 19.91
N LEU A 72 3.54 13.53 19.07
CA LEU A 72 3.05 12.76 17.92
C LEU A 72 2.78 11.33 18.40
N THR A 73 1.50 11.00 18.55
CA THR A 73 1.11 9.69 19.05
C THR A 73 1.28 8.60 17.99
N GLN A 74 1.51 7.36 18.41
CA GLN A 74 1.51 6.23 17.49
C GLN A 74 0.19 6.10 16.73
N LYS A 75 -0.91 6.34 17.40
CA LYS A 75 -2.26 6.33 16.83
C LYS A 75 -2.44 7.36 15.70
N ASP A 76 -1.87 8.56 15.85
CA ASP A 76 -1.92 9.60 14.81
C ASP A 76 -1.05 9.23 13.59
N ARG A 77 0.14 8.62 13.84
CA ARG A 77 1.00 8.11 12.75
C ARG A 77 0.29 7.04 11.93
N GLU A 78 -0.31 6.05 12.59
CA GLU A 78 -1.05 4.97 11.93
C GLU A 78 -2.26 5.48 11.15
N LYS A 79 -3.01 6.45 11.68
CA LYS A 79 -4.09 7.13 10.95
C LYS A 79 -3.59 7.84 9.70
N SER A 80 -2.49 8.57 9.83
CA SER A 80 -1.87 9.26 8.69
C SER A 80 -1.40 8.25 7.64
N LEU A 81 -0.80 7.14 8.07
CA LEU A 81 -0.38 6.05 7.19
C LEU A 81 -1.57 5.47 6.42
N VAL A 82 -2.69 5.17 7.08
CA VAL A 82 -3.91 4.68 6.42
C VAL A 82 -4.36 5.63 5.30
N GLN A 83 -4.37 6.94 5.56
CA GLN A 83 -4.76 7.93 4.55
C GLN A 83 -3.77 7.98 3.38
N MET A 84 -2.48 7.96 3.66
CA MET A 84 -1.44 7.92 2.63
C MET A 84 -1.53 6.65 1.77
N MET A 85 -1.78 5.50 2.39
CA MET A 85 -1.93 4.23 1.66
C MET A 85 -3.12 4.26 0.72
N LYS A 86 -4.27 4.80 1.12
CA LYS A 86 -5.44 4.97 0.24
C LYS A 86 -5.10 5.82 -0.98
N ILE A 87 -4.47 6.96 -0.77
CA ILE A 87 -4.04 7.84 -1.87
C ILE A 87 -3.02 7.14 -2.78
N ASN A 88 -2.11 6.37 -2.19
CA ASN A 88 -1.07 5.66 -2.95
C ASN A 88 -1.67 4.57 -3.86
N TYR A 89 -2.65 3.80 -3.37
CA TYR A 89 -3.35 2.82 -4.21
C TYR A 89 -4.06 3.48 -5.41
N LEU A 90 -4.72 4.63 -5.21
CA LEU A 90 -5.32 5.40 -6.31
C LEU A 90 -4.27 5.89 -7.31
N LYS A 91 -3.16 6.45 -6.84
CA LYS A 91 -2.06 6.89 -7.71
C LYS A 91 -1.42 5.73 -8.48
N ARG A 92 -1.31 4.54 -7.87
CA ARG A 92 -0.81 3.34 -8.57
C ARG A 92 -1.75 2.93 -9.68
N MET A 93 -3.06 2.93 -9.43
CA MET A 93 -4.08 2.66 -10.45
C MET A 93 -4.01 3.68 -11.59
N GLU A 94 -3.87 4.96 -11.28
CA GLU A 94 -3.67 6.01 -12.28
C GLU A 94 -2.39 5.83 -13.08
N SER A 95 -1.36 5.28 -12.48
CA SER A 95 -0.08 5.00 -13.17
C SER A 95 -0.20 3.81 -14.12
N SER A 96 -0.66 2.66 -13.62
CA SER A 96 -0.82 1.43 -14.39
C SER A 96 -1.74 0.46 -13.65
N ILE A 97 -2.66 -0.16 -14.36
CA ILE A 97 -3.53 -1.22 -13.82
C ILE A 97 -2.72 -2.41 -13.34
N ASN A 98 -1.67 -2.78 -14.07
CA ASN A 98 -0.77 -3.86 -13.65
C ASN A 98 -0.08 -3.56 -12.31
N SER A 99 0.47 -2.35 -12.16
CA SER A 99 1.10 -1.90 -10.90
C SER A 99 0.09 -1.90 -9.73
N PHE A 100 -1.15 -1.50 -9.98
CA PHE A 100 -2.23 -1.54 -9.01
C PHE A 100 -2.58 -2.99 -8.61
N THR A 101 -2.73 -3.89 -9.58
CA THR A 101 -3.04 -5.32 -9.36
C THR A 101 -1.98 -5.99 -8.51
N LEU A 102 -0.69 -5.78 -8.82
CA LEU A 102 0.43 -6.31 -8.04
C LEU A 102 0.41 -5.81 -6.59
N SER A 103 0.11 -4.52 -6.40
CA SER A 103 0.05 -3.93 -5.06
C SER A 103 -1.12 -4.46 -4.23
N LEU A 104 -2.28 -4.69 -4.87
CA LEU A 104 -3.43 -5.32 -4.21
C LEU A 104 -3.12 -6.76 -3.81
N ASN A 105 -2.47 -7.53 -4.69
CA ASN A 105 -2.10 -8.91 -4.39
C ASN A 105 -1.20 -9.00 -3.14
N ARG A 106 -0.13 -8.19 -3.10
CA ARG A 106 0.77 -8.14 -1.94
C ARG A 106 0.04 -7.75 -0.65
N LEU A 107 -0.89 -6.80 -0.74
CA LEU A 107 -1.67 -6.40 0.44
C LEU A 107 -2.62 -7.52 0.90
N ILE A 108 -3.21 -8.28 -0.02
CA ILE A 108 -4.04 -9.44 0.30
C ILE A 108 -3.20 -10.50 1.01
N GLU A 109 -2.03 -10.85 0.48
CA GLU A 109 -1.09 -11.81 1.10
C GLU A 109 -0.69 -11.37 2.52
N LYS A 110 -0.39 -10.08 2.72
CA LYS A 110 -0.12 -9.54 4.06
C LYS A 110 -1.32 -9.68 5.01
N HIS A 111 -2.56 -9.45 4.53
CA HIS A 111 -3.75 -9.67 5.33
C HIS A 111 -3.94 -11.15 5.70
N GLU A 112 -3.73 -12.07 4.76
CA GLU A 112 -3.80 -13.52 5.01
C GLU A 112 -2.83 -13.93 6.11
N ASN A 113 -1.57 -13.55 6.00
CA ASN A 113 -0.55 -13.87 6.99
C ASN A 113 -0.91 -13.35 8.40
N VAL A 114 -1.49 -12.16 8.52
CA VAL A 114 -1.89 -11.61 9.82
C VAL A 114 -3.17 -12.30 10.34
N ILE A 115 -4.13 -12.57 9.47
CA ILE A 115 -5.36 -13.30 9.79
C ILE A 115 -5.01 -14.67 10.36
N ASP A 116 -4.18 -15.45 9.67
CA ASP A 116 -3.76 -16.79 10.09
C ASP A 116 -3.09 -16.77 11.47
N LYS A 117 -2.23 -15.78 11.72
CA LYS A 117 -1.58 -15.60 13.02
C LYS A 117 -2.58 -15.30 14.14
N ILE A 118 -3.59 -14.46 13.86
CA ILE A 118 -4.61 -14.11 14.86
C ILE A 118 -5.56 -15.30 15.11
N GLU A 119 -5.94 -16.03 14.06
CA GLU A 119 -6.76 -17.24 14.17
C GLU A 119 -6.07 -18.30 15.01
N ASN A 120 -4.82 -18.60 14.69
CA ASN A 120 -4.02 -19.52 15.49
C ASN A 120 -3.90 -19.08 16.97
N TYR A 121 -3.74 -17.78 17.22
CA TYR A 121 -3.76 -17.26 18.58
C TYR A 121 -5.10 -17.47 19.26
N ILE A 122 -6.22 -17.22 18.57
CA ILE A 122 -7.56 -17.36 19.15
C ILE A 122 -7.85 -18.83 19.49
N ASP A 123 -7.49 -19.76 18.62
CA ASP A 123 -7.70 -21.19 18.78
C ASP A 123 -6.87 -21.78 19.92
N ASN A 124 -5.67 -21.25 20.16
CA ASN A 124 -4.73 -21.74 21.17
C ASN A 124 -4.57 -20.77 22.36
N LYS A 125 -5.54 -19.88 22.59
CA LYS A 125 -5.44 -18.77 23.54
C LYS A 125 -5.09 -19.20 24.97
N ASP A 126 -5.64 -20.31 25.42
CA ASP A 126 -5.42 -20.79 26.80
C ASP A 126 -4.01 -21.36 26.97
N GLU A 127 -3.47 -22.04 25.95
CA GLU A 127 -2.10 -22.51 25.92
C GLU A 127 -1.10 -21.33 25.95
N TYR A 128 -1.36 -20.29 25.18
CA TYR A 128 -0.54 -19.07 25.19
C TYR A 128 -0.55 -18.36 26.55
N LYS A 129 -1.72 -18.28 27.21
CA LYS A 129 -1.82 -17.71 28.56
C LYS A 129 -1.03 -18.51 29.59
N GLU A 130 -1.17 -19.85 29.58
CA GLU A 130 -0.44 -20.70 30.51
C GLU A 130 1.07 -20.62 30.31
N LYS A 131 1.54 -20.60 29.06
CA LYS A 131 2.96 -20.43 28.74
C LYS A 131 3.48 -19.07 29.21
N PHE A 132 2.71 -18.00 29.01
CA PHE A 132 3.06 -16.67 29.45
C PHE A 132 3.16 -16.55 30.97
N GLU A 133 2.20 -17.13 31.72
CA GLU A 133 2.20 -17.14 33.17
C GLU A 133 3.36 -17.95 33.74
N LYS A 134 3.65 -19.13 33.16
CA LYS A 134 4.74 -20.03 33.65
C LYS A 134 6.12 -19.45 33.43
N GLN A 135 6.36 -18.68 32.40
CA GLN A 135 7.72 -18.25 32.06
C GLN A 135 8.07 -16.83 32.51
N LYS A 136 7.06 -15.99 32.88
CA LYS A 136 7.25 -14.56 33.25
C LYS A 136 8.14 -13.77 32.26
N ASN A 137 8.36 -14.31 31.07
CA ASN A 137 9.29 -13.80 30.07
C ASN A 137 8.50 -13.18 28.91
N LYS A 138 8.76 -11.90 28.59
CA LYS A 138 8.14 -11.17 27.49
C LYS A 138 8.39 -11.81 26.11
N GLU A 139 9.38 -12.67 25.98
CA GLU A 139 9.74 -13.37 24.74
C GLU A 139 8.71 -14.43 24.29
N PHE A 140 7.83 -14.89 25.19
CA PHE A 140 6.81 -15.90 24.90
C PHE A 140 5.40 -15.34 24.65
N SER A 141 5.24 -14.03 24.58
CA SER A 141 3.97 -13.42 24.19
C SER A 141 3.74 -13.66 22.70
N PRO A 142 2.53 -14.05 22.26
CA PRO A 142 2.20 -14.10 20.86
C PRO A 142 2.22 -12.67 20.31
N GLN A 143 3.33 -12.31 19.71
CA GLN A 143 3.57 -11.00 19.13
C GLN A 143 3.39 -11.07 17.62
N ILE A 144 2.67 -10.14 17.07
CA ILE A 144 2.63 -9.91 15.62
C ILE A 144 3.63 -8.82 15.30
N GLN A 145 4.59 -9.17 14.48
CA GLN A 145 5.47 -8.23 13.82
C GLN A 145 4.79 -7.88 12.49
N LEU A 146 4.34 -6.64 12.35
CA LEU A 146 3.55 -6.21 11.20
C LEU A 146 4.40 -5.94 9.96
N PHE A 147 5.66 -5.60 10.18
CA PHE A 147 6.60 -5.25 9.13
C PHE A 147 7.88 -6.05 9.33
N ASP A 148 7.95 -7.22 8.69
CA ASP A 148 9.18 -8.01 8.64
C ASP A 148 9.84 -7.77 7.27
N ASN A 149 10.91 -6.96 7.28
CA ASN A 149 11.70 -6.63 6.10
C ASN A 149 12.65 -7.77 5.70
N THR A 150 12.27 -9.04 5.91
CA THR A 150 13.12 -10.18 5.58
C THR A 150 13.00 -10.65 4.14
N GLU A 151 12.07 -10.10 3.35
CA GLU A 151 12.07 -10.32 1.92
C GLU A 151 12.59 -9.05 1.23
N GLU A 152 13.75 -9.14 0.64
CA GLU A 152 14.31 -8.20 -0.34
C GLU A 152 13.38 -8.12 -1.56
N ASP A 153 12.23 -7.45 -1.40
CA ASP A 153 11.34 -7.18 -2.50
C ASP A 153 11.65 -5.76 -3.02
N GLU A 154 12.20 -5.69 -4.22
CA GLU A 154 12.62 -4.47 -4.93
C GLU A 154 11.46 -3.50 -5.25
N GLY A 155 10.55 -3.29 -4.30
CA GLY A 155 9.42 -2.39 -4.37
C GLY A 155 9.59 -1.17 -3.48
N GLU A 156 10.66 -0.42 -3.68
CA GLU A 156 11.19 0.65 -2.82
C GLU A 156 10.17 1.72 -2.36
N ASP A 157 9.08 1.96 -3.10
CA ASP A 157 8.31 3.20 -2.91
C ASP A 157 7.32 3.22 -1.72
N ILE A 158 6.92 2.08 -1.18
CA ILE A 158 5.94 2.03 -0.07
C ILE A 158 6.59 1.64 1.24
N GLU A 159 7.60 0.77 1.20
CA GLU A 159 8.29 0.30 2.39
C GLU A 159 9.12 1.42 3.03
N ASP A 160 9.77 2.25 2.22
CA ASP A 160 10.50 3.45 2.69
C ASP A 160 9.56 4.44 3.40
N ILE A 161 8.34 4.63 2.87
CA ILE A 161 7.33 5.50 3.51
C ILE A 161 6.84 4.88 4.83
N ILE A 162 6.72 3.56 4.90
CA ILE A 162 6.31 2.85 6.12
C ILE A 162 7.42 2.92 7.17
N ASP A 163 8.68 2.73 6.79
CA ASP A 163 9.83 2.79 7.69
C ASP A 163 10.06 4.19 8.24
N ASP A 164 9.87 5.25 7.46
CA ASP A 164 9.96 6.64 7.92
C ASP A 164 8.84 7.03 8.88
N LEU A 165 7.64 6.43 8.75
CA LEU A 165 6.50 6.71 9.62
C LEU A 165 6.45 5.82 10.86
N VAL A 166 7.06 4.66 10.81
CA VAL A 166 7.22 3.72 11.92
C VAL A 166 8.56 3.95 12.58
N VAL A 167 8.65 4.94 13.46
CA VAL A 167 9.89 5.25 14.19
C VAL A 167 10.41 4.00 14.89
N GLY A 168 11.56 3.51 14.43
CA GLY A 168 12.36 2.52 15.14
C GLY A 168 12.19 1.07 14.73
N GLY A 169 11.76 0.75 13.52
CA GLY A 169 11.68 -0.62 12.98
C GLY A 169 10.91 -1.61 13.87
N LYS A 170 10.10 -2.46 13.34
CA LYS A 170 9.49 -3.62 14.02
C LYS A 170 8.61 -3.30 15.25
N LEU A 171 7.50 -2.57 15.05
CA LEU A 171 6.47 -2.48 16.08
C LEU A 171 5.87 -3.85 16.37
N LYS A 172 6.01 -4.29 17.63
CA LYS A 172 5.49 -5.58 18.10
C LYS A 172 4.28 -5.34 18.98
N TYR A 173 3.12 -5.85 18.55
CA TYR A 173 1.89 -5.85 19.33
C TYR A 173 1.67 -7.22 19.98
N ASN A 174 1.30 -7.21 21.27
CA ASN A 174 0.99 -8.43 22.00
C ASN A 174 -0.50 -8.77 21.88
N LEU A 175 -0.84 -9.87 21.22
CA LEU A 175 -2.23 -10.29 21.04
C LEU A 175 -3.01 -10.50 22.33
N LEU A 176 -2.33 -10.82 23.44
CA LEU A 176 -2.95 -10.88 24.77
C LEU A 176 -3.47 -9.52 25.27
N GLU A 177 -2.96 -8.43 24.71
CA GLU A 177 -3.28 -7.04 25.08
C GLU A 177 -4.18 -6.35 24.07
N MET A 178 -4.67 -7.11 23.08
CA MET A 178 -5.47 -6.61 21.97
C MET A 178 -6.87 -7.23 21.91
N LYS A 179 -7.81 -6.48 21.31
CA LYS A 179 -9.15 -6.95 20.90
C LYS A 179 -9.02 -7.78 19.62
N ALA A 180 -8.33 -8.92 19.71
CA ALA A 180 -7.94 -9.75 18.55
C ALA A 180 -9.13 -10.15 17.67
N SER A 181 -10.29 -10.46 18.25
CA SER A 181 -11.49 -10.81 17.50
C SER A 181 -12.07 -9.65 16.69
N ASP A 182 -12.03 -8.43 17.23
CA ASP A 182 -12.50 -7.23 16.52
C ASP A 182 -11.54 -6.90 15.38
N TRP A 183 -10.23 -7.01 15.64
CA TRP A 183 -9.20 -6.81 14.62
C TRP A 183 -9.32 -7.83 13.49
N LEU A 184 -9.47 -9.11 13.81
CA LEU A 184 -9.70 -10.18 12.84
C LEU A 184 -10.91 -9.91 11.94
N LYS A 185 -12.02 -9.45 12.53
CA LYS A 185 -13.24 -9.10 11.78
C LYS A 185 -12.97 -8.00 10.75
N ASP A 186 -12.26 -6.95 11.15
CA ASP A 186 -11.97 -5.82 10.27
C ASP A 186 -10.95 -6.20 9.19
N LEU A 187 -9.91 -6.97 9.52
CA LEU A 187 -8.96 -7.52 8.54
C LEU A 187 -9.66 -8.39 7.48
N ARG A 188 -10.56 -9.26 7.88
CA ARG A 188 -11.34 -10.10 6.95
C ARG A 188 -12.24 -9.25 6.04
N ASN A 189 -12.82 -8.19 6.58
CA ASN A 189 -13.64 -7.27 5.79
C ASN A 189 -12.79 -6.49 4.78
N ASP A 190 -11.65 -5.97 5.19
CA ASP A 190 -10.70 -5.31 4.28
C ASP A 190 -10.25 -6.28 3.18
N LYS A 191 -9.82 -7.50 3.54
CA LYS A 191 -9.41 -8.53 2.57
C LYS A 191 -10.48 -8.78 1.52
N LYS A 192 -11.73 -8.95 1.91
CA LYS A 192 -12.85 -9.16 0.97
C LYS A 192 -13.01 -8.02 -0.04
N HIS A 193 -12.83 -6.77 0.39
CA HIS A 193 -12.91 -5.62 -0.50
C HIS A 193 -11.69 -5.53 -1.42
N LEU A 194 -10.50 -5.86 -0.92
CA LEU A 194 -9.27 -5.92 -1.70
C LEU A 194 -9.33 -7.01 -2.77
N GLU A 195 -9.82 -8.20 -2.43
CA GLU A 195 -10.05 -9.30 -3.39
C GLU A 195 -11.02 -8.90 -4.49
N LYS A 196 -12.08 -8.16 -4.16
CA LYS A 196 -13.01 -7.64 -5.16
C LYS A 196 -12.30 -6.70 -6.15
N LEU A 197 -11.51 -5.75 -5.65
CA LEU A 197 -10.75 -4.82 -6.48
C LEU A 197 -9.71 -5.57 -7.34
N HIS A 198 -8.99 -6.51 -6.74
CA HIS A 198 -7.98 -7.32 -7.42
C HIS A 198 -8.60 -8.14 -8.57
N ASN A 199 -9.73 -8.82 -8.31
CA ASN A 199 -10.44 -9.61 -9.32
C ASN A 199 -10.95 -8.74 -10.48
N GLU A 200 -11.34 -7.49 -10.23
CA GLU A 200 -11.72 -6.56 -11.30
C GLU A 200 -10.49 -6.10 -12.10
N ALA A 201 -9.40 -5.74 -11.40
CA ALA A 201 -8.19 -5.26 -12.05
C ALA A 201 -7.50 -6.35 -12.90
N GLN A 202 -7.49 -7.61 -12.45
CA GLN A 202 -6.92 -8.74 -13.18
C GLN A 202 -7.60 -9.03 -14.54
N LYS A 203 -8.84 -8.56 -14.74
CA LYS A 203 -9.53 -8.72 -16.03
C LYS A 203 -8.98 -7.82 -17.13
N ILE A 204 -8.15 -6.86 -16.77
CA ILE A 204 -7.54 -5.90 -17.70
C ILE A 204 -6.18 -6.44 -18.14
N ASP A 205 -6.15 -7.00 -19.33
CA ASP A 205 -4.93 -7.38 -20.04
C ASP A 205 -4.33 -6.17 -20.80
N SER A 206 -3.18 -6.40 -21.44
CA SER A 206 -2.50 -5.35 -22.21
C SER A 206 -3.33 -4.76 -23.34
N GLU A 207 -4.27 -5.51 -23.94
CA GLU A 207 -5.15 -5.04 -25.02
C GLU A 207 -6.28 -4.15 -24.49
N ARG A 208 -6.70 -4.41 -23.24
CA ARG A 208 -7.76 -3.67 -22.55
C ARG A 208 -7.26 -2.46 -21.79
N ASP A 209 -5.99 -2.41 -21.40
CA ASP A 209 -5.37 -1.26 -20.73
C ASP A 209 -5.34 -0.06 -21.70
N GLN A 210 -6.31 0.84 -21.57
CA GLN A 210 -6.46 1.97 -22.48
C GLN A 210 -5.27 2.93 -22.42
N LYS A 211 -4.66 3.09 -21.24
CA LYS A 211 -3.48 3.94 -21.07
C LYS A 211 -2.27 3.37 -21.79
N LEU A 212 -2.06 2.05 -21.69
CA LEU A 212 -1.01 1.36 -22.41
C LEU A 212 -1.23 1.43 -23.93
N GLN A 213 -2.45 1.20 -24.39
CA GLN A 213 -2.79 1.29 -25.80
C GLN A 213 -2.56 2.71 -26.37
N GLN A 214 -2.90 3.72 -25.58
CA GLN A 214 -2.67 5.11 -25.97
C GLN A 214 -1.18 5.45 -26.03
N LEU A 215 -0.38 4.96 -25.06
CA LEU A 215 1.08 5.12 -25.06
C LEU A 215 1.72 4.45 -26.27
N LEU A 216 1.28 3.24 -26.62
CA LEU A 216 1.76 2.50 -27.82
C LEU A 216 1.41 3.29 -29.08
N GLY A 217 0.19 3.82 -29.20
CA GLY A 217 -0.22 4.66 -30.33
C GLY A 217 0.66 5.89 -30.52
N ILE A 218 0.92 6.63 -29.44
CA ILE A 218 1.81 7.80 -29.46
C ILE A 218 3.25 7.42 -29.83
N SER A 219 3.74 6.29 -29.32
CA SER A 219 5.09 5.80 -29.60
C SER A 219 5.24 5.41 -31.09
N ASN A 220 4.24 4.76 -31.65
CA ASN A 220 4.22 4.39 -33.07
C ASN A 220 4.15 5.65 -33.96
N GLU A 221 3.26 6.58 -33.66
CA GLU A 221 3.17 7.86 -34.38
C GLU A 221 4.49 8.64 -34.35
N LYS A 222 5.15 8.70 -33.18
CA LYS A 222 6.45 9.32 -33.03
C LYS A 222 7.55 8.64 -33.86
N THR A 223 7.42 7.32 -34.05
CA THR A 223 8.38 6.53 -34.82
C THR A 223 8.18 6.70 -36.34
N GLU A 224 6.93 6.81 -36.77
CA GLU A 224 6.57 7.01 -38.16
C GLU A 224 6.75 8.47 -38.60
N ASN A 225 6.37 9.43 -37.73
CA ASN A 225 6.39 10.86 -37.98
C ASN A 225 7.23 11.60 -36.92
N PRO A 226 8.57 11.52 -36.95
CA PRO A 226 9.40 12.13 -35.92
C PRO A 226 9.37 13.67 -35.99
N PHE A 227 9.16 14.32 -34.83
CA PHE A 227 9.05 15.79 -34.73
C PHE A 227 10.37 16.53 -34.98
N ASN A 228 11.52 15.91 -34.73
CA ASN A 228 12.84 16.52 -34.82
C ASN A 228 13.73 15.73 -35.79
N GLY A 229 13.54 15.96 -37.08
CA GLY A 229 14.25 15.24 -38.12
C GLY A 229 14.00 13.72 -38.04
N GLU A 230 15.05 12.93 -38.04
CA GLU A 230 14.95 11.45 -37.97
C GLU A 230 14.99 10.90 -36.54
N ASN A 231 14.86 11.74 -35.52
CA ASN A 231 14.94 11.31 -34.13
C ASN A 231 13.66 10.57 -33.68
N LYS A 232 13.72 9.25 -33.67
CA LYS A 232 12.64 8.33 -33.27
C LYS A 232 12.65 8.01 -31.77
N LYS A 233 13.59 8.54 -30.98
CA LYS A 233 13.71 8.24 -29.55
C LYS A 233 12.61 8.95 -28.76
N ALA A 234 12.04 8.25 -27.79
CA ALA A 234 11.13 8.80 -26.78
C ALA A 234 11.65 8.45 -25.38
N LEU A 235 11.40 9.35 -24.41
CA LEU A 235 11.64 9.10 -23.00
C LEU A 235 10.30 9.03 -22.32
N VAL A 236 10.05 7.94 -21.59
CA VAL A 236 8.84 7.74 -20.80
C VAL A 236 9.22 7.81 -19.33
N PHE A 237 8.56 8.68 -18.59
CA PHE A 237 8.76 8.82 -17.15
C PHE A 237 7.55 8.26 -16.42
N THR A 238 7.80 7.51 -15.36
CA THR A 238 6.78 7.00 -14.46
C THR A 238 7.22 7.19 -13.02
N ALA A 239 6.26 7.35 -12.11
CA ALA A 239 6.51 7.46 -10.68
C ALA A 239 6.73 6.09 -10.01
N TYR A 240 6.37 5.00 -10.69
CA TYR A 240 6.41 3.66 -10.10
C TYR A 240 7.23 2.69 -10.93
N TYR A 241 8.14 1.97 -10.27
CA TYR A 241 9.01 0.98 -10.90
C TYR A 241 8.24 -0.11 -11.67
N HIS A 242 7.18 -0.66 -11.08
CA HIS A 242 6.36 -1.69 -11.74
C HIS A 242 5.59 -1.20 -12.99
N THR A 243 5.45 0.10 -13.16
CA THR A 243 4.88 0.67 -14.40
C THR A 243 5.93 0.72 -15.51
N ALA A 244 7.22 0.71 -15.17
CA ALA A 244 8.32 0.77 -16.14
C ALA A 244 8.74 -0.62 -16.67
N LYS A 245 8.31 -1.69 -16.03
CA LYS A 245 8.51 -3.09 -16.46
C LYS A 245 7.41 -3.54 -17.41
#